data_73eb11613c13f05514f8730ceb2e393e
#
_entry.id   73eb11613c13f05514f8730ceb2e393e
#
_cell.length_a   1.000
_cell.length_b   1.000
_cell.length_c   1.000
_cell.angle_alpha   90.00
_cell.angle_beta   90.00
_cell.angle_gamma   90.00
#
_symmetry.space_group_name_H-M   'P 1'
#
loop_
_entity.id
_entity.type
_entity.pdbx_description
1 polymer ?
#
loop_
_entity_poly.entity_id
_entity_poly.type
_entity_poly.pdbx_seq_one_letter_code
_entity_poly.pdbx_strand_id
1 'polypeptide(L)'
;MIQRLQSVFLLLVAITMFSLPFLTIWVQVNPSQTEQLKLTSWALVTTSINSGQIIEHNNNYLIGILAVVAGLIAVYSLLQYKNRTRQMFLNMINSLVMGICLGATVFITYNANETFNPEATGAYIIGFYAIIFALIMNMLANRFIRKDEMLVRSVDRIR
;
A
#
# COMPACT_ATOMS: atom_id res chain seq x y z
N MET A 1 -14.39 -19.43 15.49
CA MET A 1 -13.83 -18.20 16.06
C MET A 1 -12.67 -17.61 15.21
N ILE A 2 -11.87 -18.40 14.54
CA ILE A 2 -10.70 -17.94 13.72
C ILE A 2 -11.12 -17.09 12.52
N GLN A 3 -12.29 -17.34 11.93
CA GLN A 3 -12.80 -16.53 10.80
C GLN A 3 -12.94 -15.03 11.09
N ARG A 4 -13.10 -14.63 12.34
CA ARG A 4 -13.19 -13.21 12.70
C ARG A 4 -11.85 -12.49 12.60
N LEU A 5 -10.73 -13.14 12.94
CA LEU A 5 -9.40 -12.53 12.89
C LEU A 5 -8.96 -12.26 11.45
N GLN A 6 -9.14 -13.22 10.53
CA GLN A 6 -8.82 -13.01 9.11
C GLN A 6 -9.61 -11.84 8.50
N SER A 7 -10.91 -11.71 8.86
CA SER A 7 -11.75 -10.59 8.38
C SER A 7 -11.27 -9.25 8.92
N VAL A 8 -10.79 -9.19 10.18
CA VAL A 8 -10.20 -7.98 10.74
C VAL A 8 -8.94 -7.56 9.99
N PHE A 9 -8.04 -8.51 9.68
CA PHE A 9 -6.83 -8.19 8.90
C PHE A 9 -7.17 -7.68 7.51
N LEU A 10 -8.11 -8.30 6.79
CA LEU A 10 -8.53 -7.84 5.46
C LEU A 10 -9.22 -6.47 5.52
N LEU A 11 -9.99 -6.20 6.56
CA LEU A 11 -10.58 -4.89 6.79
C LEU A 11 -9.49 -3.82 7.00
N LEU A 12 -8.47 -4.13 7.80
CA LEU A 12 -7.32 -3.22 8.00
C LEU A 12 -6.59 -2.96 6.68
N VAL A 13 -6.37 -3.98 5.84
CA VAL A 13 -5.80 -3.79 4.49
C VAL A 13 -6.65 -2.83 3.67
N ALA A 14 -7.98 -3.03 3.62
CA ALA A 14 -8.88 -2.20 2.84
C ALA A 14 -8.85 -0.73 3.33
N ILE A 15 -8.97 -0.52 4.64
CA ILE A 15 -8.93 0.83 5.24
C ILE A 15 -7.60 1.52 4.91
N THR A 16 -6.48 0.82 5.11
CA THR A 16 -5.14 1.38 4.88
C THR A 16 -4.93 1.73 3.41
N MET A 17 -5.32 0.85 2.47
CA MET A 17 -5.14 1.11 1.04
C MET A 17 -6.08 2.21 0.53
N PHE A 18 -7.30 2.35 1.05
CA PHE A 18 -8.19 3.46 0.72
C PHE A 18 -7.80 4.78 1.40
N SER A 19 -7.04 4.75 2.49
CA SER A 19 -6.50 5.97 3.09
C SER A 19 -5.24 6.49 2.37
N LEU A 20 -4.51 5.63 1.66
CA LEU A 20 -3.26 5.97 0.99
C LEU A 20 -3.37 7.17 0.01
N PRO A 21 -4.46 7.31 -0.79
CA PRO A 21 -4.68 8.47 -1.66
C PRO A 21 -4.66 9.84 -0.97
N PHE A 22 -4.86 9.88 0.34
CA PHE A 22 -4.90 11.10 1.16
C PHE A 22 -3.61 11.33 1.95
N LEU A 23 -2.65 10.41 1.86
CA LEU A 23 -1.41 10.45 2.61
C LEU A 23 -0.23 10.89 1.73
N THR A 24 0.70 11.64 2.32
CA THR A 24 2.00 11.89 1.71
C THR A 24 2.88 10.66 1.90
N ILE A 25 3.59 10.26 0.84
CA ILE A 25 4.39 9.04 0.81
C ILE A 25 5.86 9.33 1.08
N TRP A 26 6.39 10.41 0.45
CA TRP A 26 7.78 10.77 0.54
C TRP A 26 7.98 12.27 0.37
N VAL A 27 9.03 12.82 0.96
CA VAL A 27 9.38 14.24 0.91
C VAL A 27 10.88 14.42 0.81
N GLN A 28 11.32 15.39 0.01
CA GLN A 28 12.69 15.85 -0.08
C GLN A 28 12.75 17.37 -0.11
N VAL A 29 13.81 17.96 0.42
CA VAL A 29 14.08 19.41 0.40
C VAL A 29 15.30 19.66 -0.48
N ASN A 30 15.29 20.76 -1.24
CA ASN A 30 16.43 21.14 -2.06
C ASN A 30 17.62 21.62 -1.18
N PRO A 31 18.87 21.69 -1.73
CA PRO A 31 20.05 22.09 -0.96
C PRO A 31 19.93 23.49 -0.36
N SER A 32 19.24 24.41 -1.04
CA SER A 32 19.01 25.79 -0.57
C SER A 32 17.88 25.92 0.47
N GLN A 33 17.17 24.82 0.78
CA GLN A 33 16.01 24.79 1.70
C GLN A 33 14.89 25.76 1.33
N THR A 34 14.77 26.10 0.06
CA THR A 34 13.73 27.01 -0.46
C THR A 34 12.53 26.27 -1.02
N GLU A 35 12.72 25.03 -1.45
CA GLU A 35 11.71 24.20 -2.12
C GLU A 35 11.63 22.80 -1.52
N GLN A 36 10.43 22.26 -1.51
CA GLN A 36 10.13 20.93 -1.04
C GLN A 36 9.43 20.13 -2.12
N LEU A 37 9.96 18.94 -2.43
CA LEU A 37 9.36 17.98 -3.32
C LEU A 37 8.58 16.94 -2.51
N LYS A 38 7.29 16.74 -2.82
CA LYS A 38 6.39 15.80 -2.13
C LYS A 38 5.85 14.78 -3.12
N LEU A 39 5.96 13.49 -2.78
CA LEU A 39 5.26 12.43 -3.49
C LEU A 39 3.96 12.10 -2.75
N THR A 40 2.86 12.25 -3.46
CA THR A 40 1.54 11.75 -3.08
C THR A 40 1.15 10.57 -3.96
N SER A 41 0.02 9.94 -3.70
CA SER A 41 -0.49 8.84 -4.55
C SER A 41 -0.89 9.28 -5.96
N TRP A 42 -1.09 10.60 -6.18
CA TRP A 42 -1.61 11.14 -7.44
C TRP A 42 -0.62 12.00 -8.21
N ALA A 43 0.36 12.57 -7.52
CA ALA A 43 1.29 13.52 -8.12
C ALA A 43 2.60 13.63 -7.34
N LEU A 44 3.62 14.08 -8.05
CA LEU A 44 4.85 14.62 -7.53
C LEU A 44 4.75 16.15 -7.58
N VAL A 45 4.77 16.80 -6.43
CA VAL A 45 4.48 18.23 -6.29
C VAL A 45 5.67 18.95 -5.69
N THR A 46 6.21 19.95 -6.39
CA THR A 46 7.22 20.88 -5.87
C THR A 46 6.54 22.11 -5.29
N THR A 47 6.84 22.42 -4.04
CA THR A 47 6.23 23.55 -3.31
C THR A 47 7.31 24.45 -2.75
N SER A 48 7.17 25.75 -2.87
CA SER A 48 8.05 26.72 -2.18
C SER A 48 7.79 26.69 -0.68
N ILE A 49 8.85 26.56 0.12
CA ILE A 49 8.77 26.53 1.59
C ILE A 49 8.33 27.89 2.14
N ASN A 50 8.81 28.97 1.53
CA ASN A 50 8.58 30.34 2.02
C ASN A 50 7.17 30.84 1.69
N SER A 51 6.65 30.57 0.49
CA SER A 51 5.35 31.09 0.03
C SER A 51 4.21 30.05 0.08
N GLY A 52 4.54 28.76 0.22
CA GLY A 52 3.56 27.69 0.14
C GLY A 52 2.99 27.47 -1.28
N GLN A 53 3.48 28.21 -2.27
CA GLN A 53 2.98 28.10 -3.65
C GLN A 53 3.49 26.84 -4.33
N ILE A 54 2.64 26.22 -5.14
CA ILE A 54 3.01 25.09 -5.99
C ILE A 54 3.81 25.65 -7.18
N ILE A 55 5.05 25.20 -7.33
CA ILE A 55 5.96 25.58 -8.43
C ILE A 55 5.76 24.62 -9.61
N GLU A 56 5.70 23.33 -9.32
CA GLU A 56 5.58 22.30 -10.33
C GLU A 56 4.63 21.20 -9.86
N HIS A 57 3.82 20.66 -10.78
CA HIS A 57 2.87 19.60 -10.49
C HIS A 57 2.93 18.54 -11.59
N ASN A 58 3.59 17.43 -11.30
CA ASN A 58 3.70 16.28 -12.21
C ASN A 58 2.72 15.19 -11.80
N ASN A 59 1.72 14.94 -12.64
CA ASN A 59 0.71 13.91 -12.39
C ASN A 59 1.33 12.51 -12.44
N ASN A 60 1.08 11.72 -11.41
CA ASN A 60 1.47 10.32 -11.33
C ASN A 60 0.35 9.51 -10.69
N TYR A 61 -0.52 8.96 -11.51
CA TYR A 61 -1.71 8.23 -11.03
C TYR A 61 -1.42 6.77 -10.67
N LEU A 62 -0.22 6.24 -10.97
CA LEU A 62 0.10 4.82 -10.85
C LEU A 62 -0.11 4.30 -9.42
N ILE A 63 0.47 4.99 -8.43
CA ILE A 63 0.39 4.60 -7.01
C ILE A 63 -1.07 4.65 -6.53
N GLY A 64 -1.80 5.71 -6.87
CA GLY A 64 -3.20 5.89 -6.49
C GLY A 64 -4.11 4.82 -7.07
N ILE A 65 -3.96 4.50 -8.36
CA ILE A 65 -4.73 3.43 -9.01
C ILE A 65 -4.43 2.09 -8.36
N LEU A 66 -3.16 1.74 -8.14
CA LEU A 66 -2.77 0.49 -7.49
C LEU A 66 -3.30 0.39 -6.06
N ALA A 67 -3.31 1.49 -5.31
CA ALA A 67 -3.87 1.55 -3.97
C ALA A 67 -5.38 1.27 -3.96
N VAL A 68 -6.14 1.93 -4.85
CA VAL A 68 -7.58 1.72 -4.97
C VAL A 68 -7.89 0.27 -5.40
N VAL A 69 -7.16 -0.26 -6.38
CA VAL A 69 -7.31 -1.66 -6.83
C VAL A 69 -7.03 -2.64 -5.69
N ALA A 70 -5.95 -2.44 -4.93
CA ALA A 70 -5.62 -3.28 -3.78
C ALA A 70 -6.72 -3.21 -2.69
N GLY A 71 -7.26 -2.04 -2.42
CA GLY A 71 -8.38 -1.85 -1.50
C GLY A 71 -9.64 -2.60 -1.95
N LEU A 72 -9.98 -2.51 -3.23
CA LEU A 72 -11.13 -3.23 -3.81
C LEU A 72 -10.95 -4.75 -3.75
N ILE A 73 -9.75 -5.26 -4.06
CA ILE A 73 -9.44 -6.70 -3.94
C ILE A 73 -9.58 -7.15 -2.48
N ALA A 74 -9.11 -6.37 -1.52
CA ALA A 74 -9.23 -6.69 -0.10
C ALA A 74 -10.70 -6.77 0.34
N VAL A 75 -11.54 -5.81 -0.05
CA VAL A 75 -12.99 -5.82 0.22
C VAL A 75 -13.65 -7.04 -0.44
N TYR A 76 -13.34 -7.30 -1.70
CA TYR A 76 -13.89 -8.44 -2.42
C TYR A 76 -13.47 -9.77 -1.77
N SER A 77 -12.19 -9.89 -1.35
CA SER A 77 -11.70 -11.04 -0.60
C SER A 77 -12.44 -11.23 0.72
N LEU A 78 -12.74 -10.14 1.44
CA LEU A 78 -13.50 -10.16 2.69
C LEU A 78 -14.92 -10.71 2.46
N LEU A 79 -15.56 -10.37 1.37
CA LEU A 79 -16.91 -10.85 1.01
C LEU A 79 -16.91 -12.34 0.63
N GLN A 80 -15.78 -12.91 0.19
CA GLN A 80 -15.62 -14.32 -0.19
C GLN A 80 -15.38 -15.26 1.00
N TYR A 81 -15.78 -14.92 2.20
CA TYR A 81 -15.53 -15.69 3.43
C TYR A 81 -16.05 -17.14 3.39
N LYS A 82 -17.02 -17.47 2.52
CA LYS A 82 -17.54 -18.84 2.31
C LYS A 82 -16.62 -19.72 1.48
N ASN A 83 -15.79 -19.13 0.61
CA ASN A 83 -14.88 -19.87 -0.28
C ASN A 83 -13.42 -19.51 0.03
N ARG A 84 -12.82 -20.26 0.97
CA ARG A 84 -11.46 -20.02 1.47
C ARG A 84 -10.39 -20.11 0.40
N THR A 85 -10.53 -21.04 -0.54
CA THR A 85 -9.57 -21.20 -1.64
C THR A 85 -9.54 -19.94 -2.54
N ARG A 86 -10.71 -19.41 -2.89
CA ARG A 86 -10.81 -18.15 -3.65
C ARG A 86 -10.24 -16.97 -2.86
N GLN A 87 -10.51 -16.91 -1.57
CA GLN A 87 -10.00 -15.86 -0.68
C GLN A 87 -8.46 -15.89 -0.61
N MET A 88 -7.83 -17.06 -0.47
CA MET A 88 -6.37 -17.20 -0.51
C MET A 88 -5.78 -16.74 -1.84
N PHE A 89 -6.42 -17.10 -2.95
CA PHE A 89 -5.97 -16.69 -4.29
C PHE A 89 -6.06 -15.17 -4.48
N LEU A 90 -7.18 -14.55 -4.07
CA LEU A 90 -7.35 -13.09 -4.10
C LEU A 90 -6.30 -12.36 -3.26
N ASN A 91 -6.00 -12.88 -2.07
CA ASN A 91 -4.98 -12.28 -1.20
C ASN A 91 -3.57 -12.42 -1.78
N MET A 92 -3.28 -13.48 -2.52
CA MET A 92 -2.02 -13.63 -3.24
C MET A 92 -1.89 -12.57 -4.36
N ILE A 93 -2.95 -12.38 -5.15
CA ILE A 93 -3.00 -11.32 -6.18
C ILE A 93 -2.85 -9.95 -5.50
N ASN A 94 -3.53 -9.72 -4.39
CA ASN A 94 -3.45 -8.45 -3.66
C ASN A 94 -2.05 -8.17 -3.12
N SER A 95 -1.34 -9.20 -2.62
CA SER A 95 0.07 -9.06 -2.23
C SER A 95 0.96 -8.64 -3.41
N LEU A 96 0.70 -9.18 -4.60
CA LEU A 96 1.43 -8.81 -5.81
C LEU A 96 1.15 -7.36 -6.22
N VAL A 97 -0.12 -6.93 -6.21
CA VAL A 97 -0.51 -5.54 -6.51
C VAL A 97 0.14 -4.56 -5.54
N MET A 98 0.10 -4.85 -4.22
CA MET A 98 0.74 -4.01 -3.22
C MET A 98 2.28 -4.04 -3.33
N GLY A 99 2.88 -5.18 -3.72
CA GLY A 99 4.31 -5.30 -4.00
C GLY A 99 4.73 -4.41 -5.18
N ILE A 100 3.94 -4.42 -6.27
CA ILE A 100 4.15 -3.52 -7.41
C ILE A 100 3.99 -2.05 -6.98
N CYS A 101 2.99 -1.75 -6.15
CA CYS A 101 2.78 -0.40 -5.61
C CYS A 101 3.99 0.09 -4.81
N LEU A 102 4.56 -0.76 -3.94
CA LEU A 102 5.77 -0.45 -3.18
C LEU A 102 6.98 -0.27 -4.10
N GLY A 103 7.18 -1.17 -5.07
CA GLY A 103 8.27 -1.07 -6.04
C GLY A 103 8.18 0.19 -6.90
N ALA A 104 6.98 0.54 -7.38
CA ALA A 104 6.73 1.78 -8.11
C ALA A 104 7.05 3.01 -7.25
N THR A 105 6.66 3.00 -5.98
CA THR A 105 6.99 4.08 -5.04
C THR A 105 8.49 4.26 -4.91
N VAL A 106 9.25 3.18 -4.67
CA VAL A 106 10.72 3.23 -4.54
C VAL A 106 11.37 3.70 -5.85
N PHE A 107 10.89 3.23 -6.99
CA PHE A 107 11.41 3.63 -8.31
C PHE A 107 11.21 5.13 -8.58
N ILE A 108 10.00 5.65 -8.29
CA ILE A 108 9.69 7.07 -8.49
C ILE A 108 10.51 7.94 -7.54
N THR A 109 10.62 7.56 -6.26
CA THR A 109 11.41 8.31 -5.29
C THR A 109 12.91 8.28 -5.58
N TYR A 110 13.41 7.17 -6.12
CA TYR A 110 14.81 7.07 -6.57
C TYR A 110 15.10 8.07 -7.69
N ASN A 111 14.30 8.09 -8.75
CA ASN A 111 14.45 9.04 -9.86
C ASN A 111 14.26 10.49 -9.40
N ALA A 112 13.30 10.75 -8.53
CA ALA A 112 13.08 12.08 -7.98
C ALA A 112 14.27 12.57 -7.14
N ASN A 113 14.90 11.68 -6.37
CA ASN A 113 16.08 11.96 -5.57
C ASN A 113 17.28 12.38 -6.45
N GLU A 114 17.54 11.64 -7.52
CA GLU A 114 18.64 11.96 -8.45
C GLU A 114 18.47 13.29 -9.18
N THR A 115 17.22 13.67 -9.48
CA THR A 115 16.93 14.90 -10.23
C THR A 115 16.82 16.15 -9.35
N PHE A 116 16.32 16.02 -8.13
CA PHE A 116 16.02 17.17 -7.27
C PHE A 116 17.15 17.53 -6.30
N ASN A 117 17.73 16.54 -5.62
CA ASN A 117 18.87 16.73 -4.73
C ASN A 117 19.69 15.43 -4.59
N PRO A 118 20.71 15.22 -5.45
CA PRO A 118 21.53 14.00 -5.41
C PRO A 118 22.37 13.86 -4.13
N GLU A 119 22.66 14.97 -3.45
CA GLU A 119 23.55 14.99 -2.26
C GLU A 119 22.82 14.56 -0.98
N ALA A 120 21.49 14.61 -0.96
CA ALA A 120 20.69 14.22 0.19
C ALA A 120 19.55 13.31 -0.18
N THR A 121 19.31 12.29 0.61
CA THR A 121 18.16 11.39 0.44
C THR A 121 16.90 11.99 1.07
N GLY A 122 15.77 11.93 0.36
CA GLY A 122 14.48 12.30 0.91
C GLY A 122 13.99 11.32 1.99
N ALA A 123 12.99 11.73 2.75
CA ALA A 123 12.42 10.95 3.85
C ALA A 123 11.10 10.28 3.44
N TYR A 124 10.99 8.99 3.72
CA TYR A 124 9.70 8.29 3.63
C TYR A 124 8.82 8.66 4.82
N ILE A 125 7.54 8.92 4.51
CA ILE A 125 6.54 9.36 5.49
C ILE A 125 5.48 8.27 5.66
N ILE A 126 4.42 8.59 6.39
CA ILE A 126 3.37 7.67 6.81
C ILE A 126 2.74 6.87 5.64
N GLY A 127 2.61 7.47 4.45
CA GLY A 127 2.06 6.79 3.28
C GLY A 127 2.91 5.58 2.83
N PHE A 128 4.23 5.67 2.90
CA PHE A 128 5.12 4.56 2.59
C PHE A 128 4.96 3.40 3.58
N TYR A 129 4.97 3.72 4.87
CA TYR A 129 4.78 2.72 5.93
C TYR A 129 3.39 2.11 5.93
N ALA A 130 2.38 2.84 5.46
CA ALA A 130 1.02 2.32 5.27
C ALA A 130 0.98 1.19 4.24
N ILE A 131 1.73 1.28 3.12
CA ILE A 131 1.82 0.19 2.13
C ILE A 131 2.45 -1.05 2.77
N ILE A 132 3.55 -0.89 3.52
CA ILE A 132 4.22 -2.00 4.22
C ILE A 132 3.29 -2.63 5.25
N PHE A 133 2.59 -1.81 6.02
CA PHE A 133 1.61 -2.28 7.00
C PHE A 133 0.50 -3.10 6.34
N ALA A 134 -0.07 -2.62 5.23
CA ALA A 134 -1.08 -3.34 4.47
C ALA A 134 -0.58 -4.69 3.96
N LEU A 135 0.66 -4.75 3.44
CA LEU A 135 1.32 -5.99 3.02
C LEU A 135 1.41 -7.00 4.18
N ILE A 136 1.88 -6.57 5.35
CA ILE A 136 2.00 -7.42 6.53
C ILE A 136 0.62 -7.94 6.95
N MET A 137 -0.40 -7.07 7.01
CA MET A 137 -1.77 -7.48 7.37
C MET A 137 -2.35 -8.46 6.36
N ASN A 138 -2.10 -8.30 5.06
CA ASN A 138 -2.55 -9.23 4.02
C ASN A 138 -1.87 -10.61 4.14
N MET A 139 -0.57 -10.63 4.46
CA MET A 139 0.16 -11.87 4.72
C MET A 139 -0.38 -12.61 5.95
N LEU A 140 -0.67 -11.87 7.03
CA LEU A 140 -1.28 -12.43 8.23
C LEU A 140 -2.67 -12.99 7.93
N ALA A 141 -3.53 -12.23 7.22
CA ALA A 141 -4.83 -12.70 6.78
C ALA A 141 -4.72 -14.05 6.04
N ASN A 142 -3.82 -14.13 5.07
CA ASN A 142 -3.61 -15.34 4.27
C ASN A 142 -3.13 -16.53 5.13
N ARG A 143 -2.24 -16.28 6.10
CA ARG A 143 -1.77 -17.30 7.05
C ARG A 143 -2.92 -17.85 7.90
N PHE A 144 -3.82 -16.99 8.39
CA PHE A 144 -4.97 -17.42 9.19
C PHE A 144 -6.00 -18.18 8.36
N ILE A 145 -6.29 -17.74 7.13
CA ILE A 145 -7.18 -18.45 6.20
C ILE A 145 -6.64 -19.85 5.91
N ARG A 146 -5.33 -19.96 5.61
CA ARG A 146 -4.69 -21.25 5.33
C ARG A 146 -4.74 -22.20 6.54
N LYS A 147 -4.52 -21.68 7.75
CA LYS A 147 -4.63 -22.47 8.99
C LYS A 147 -6.05 -23.01 9.18
N ASP A 148 -7.05 -22.18 8.94
CA ASP A 148 -8.46 -22.56 9.07
C ASP A 148 -8.87 -23.62 8.03
N GLU A 149 -8.40 -23.49 6.79
CA GLU A 149 -8.59 -24.48 5.73
C GLU A 149 -7.99 -25.85 6.08
N MET A 150 -6.77 -25.86 6.63
CA MET A 150 -6.12 -27.12 7.07
C MET A 150 -6.89 -27.81 8.18
N LEU A 151 -7.45 -27.06 9.13
CA LEU A 151 -8.26 -27.63 10.22
C LEU A 151 -9.53 -28.30 9.68
N VAL A 152 -10.22 -27.67 8.74
CA VAL A 152 -11.43 -28.28 8.13
C VAL A 152 -11.10 -29.57 7.38
N ARG A 153 -10.05 -29.55 6.55
CA ARG A 153 -9.60 -30.74 5.81
C ARG A 153 -9.17 -31.90 6.71
N SER A 154 -8.64 -31.60 7.90
CA SER A 154 -8.25 -32.65 8.85
C SER A 154 -9.47 -33.36 9.44
N VAL A 155 -10.56 -32.64 9.70
CA VAL A 155 -11.82 -33.20 10.21
C VAL A 155 -12.51 -34.05 9.14
N ASP A 156 -12.51 -33.62 7.88
CA ASP A 156 -13.11 -34.38 6.76
C ASP A 156 -12.38 -35.69 6.47
N ARG A 157 -11.12 -35.86 6.85
CA ARG A 157 -10.36 -37.12 6.69
C ARG A 157 -10.67 -38.16 7.75
N ILE A 158 -11.28 -37.78 8.86
CA ILE A 158 -11.60 -38.69 9.98
C ILE A 158 -13.01 -39.28 9.82
N ARG A 159 -13.75 -38.78 8.88
CA ARG A 159 -15.12 -39.24 8.58
C ARG A 159 -15.17 -40.13 7.34
#